data_57d61242302f85b1cd8822097f198d8b
#
_entry.id   57d61242302f85b1cd8822097f198d8b
#
_cell.length_a   1.000
_cell.length_b   1.000
_cell.length_c   1.000
_cell.angle_alpha   90.00
_cell.angle_beta   90.00
_cell.angle_gamma   90.00
#
_symmetry.space_group_name_H-M   'P 1'
#
loop_
_entity.id
_entity.type
_entity.pdbx_description
1 polymer ?
#
loop_
_entity_poly.entity_id
_entity_poly.type
_entity_poly.pdbx_seq_one_letter_code
_entity_poly.pdbx_strand_id
1 'polypeptide(L)'
;MASGALRRRRGAPFRVSVVLIATALVRLAASAAERTATSGPEPDWHVVSVAALLPPAACTASKVASNWSALHVVHRHGPCSPLQARSAPPPHTELLNDDQARVDSIHRKVAAAASPALEQARGAKGVTLPAQRGISLGTGNYVVSVGLGTPARDVTVVFDTGSDLSWVQCTPCSDCYEQKDPLFDPARSSTYSAVPCAAPECQGLDSRSCSPDRKCRYEVVYGDQSQTDGALARDTLTLTPSDALPGFVFGCGERDTGLFGRADGLVGLGREKVSLSSQAASKYGAGFSYCLPSSPSAAGYLSLGGPAPANARFTAMETRHDTPSFYYVGLVGVKVAGRTVRVSPIVFAAAGTVIDSGTVITRLPPRAYAGLRSAFARSMGRYGYKRAPALSILDTCYDFTGHTTVRIPSVALVFAGGAAVGLDFSGVLYVAKVAQACLAFAPNGDGADAGILGNTQQKTLAVVYDVANNKIGFGANGCS
;
A
#
# COMPACT_ATOMS: atom_id res chain seq x y z
N MET A 1 -93.96 30.20 -8.07
CA MET A 1 -94.00 31.60 -7.54
C MET A 1 -92.66 31.85 -6.87
N ALA A 2 -92.06 33.04 -7.10
CA ALA A 2 -90.86 33.64 -6.53
C ALA A 2 -89.53 32.98 -6.95
N SER A 3 -88.83 33.50 -7.92
CA SER A 3 -88.12 34.79 -8.04
C SER A 3 -87.04 34.99 -6.96
N GLY A 4 -85.76 35.09 -7.37
CA GLY A 4 -84.77 35.67 -6.48
C GLY A 4 -83.30 35.50 -6.94
N ALA A 5 -82.90 36.46 -7.70
CA ALA A 5 -81.64 37.24 -7.68
C ALA A 5 -80.28 36.51 -7.78
N LEU A 6 -79.68 36.77 -8.93
CA LEU A 6 -78.25 36.75 -9.19
C LEU A 6 -77.48 37.72 -8.25
N ARG A 7 -76.39 37.22 -7.64
CA ARG A 7 -75.29 38.11 -7.16
C ARG A 7 -73.98 37.72 -7.81
N ARG A 8 -73.48 38.57 -8.70
CA ARG A 8 -72.10 38.58 -9.21
C ARG A 8 -71.14 38.78 -8.03
N ARG A 9 -70.17 37.95 -7.90
CA ARG A 9 -68.92 38.30 -7.18
C ARG A 9 -67.73 38.39 -8.15
N ARG A 10 -67.11 39.57 -8.11
CA ARG A 10 -66.00 40.03 -8.91
C ARG A 10 -64.75 39.20 -8.58
N GLY A 11 -63.95 38.92 -9.60
CA GLY A 11 -62.64 38.18 -9.48
C GLY A 11 -61.63 38.99 -8.69
N ALA A 12 -60.76 38.25 -8.02
CA ALA A 12 -59.49 38.67 -7.45
C ALA A 12 -58.30 37.94 -8.18
N PRO A 13 -57.16 38.61 -8.30
CA PRO A 13 -56.26 38.39 -9.43
C PRO A 13 -55.31 37.19 -9.26
N PHE A 14 -55.17 36.48 -10.35
CA PHE A 14 -54.24 35.40 -10.65
C PHE A 14 -52.79 35.94 -10.77
N ARG A 15 -52.10 36.32 -9.68
CA ARG A 15 -50.71 36.81 -9.75
C ARG A 15 -49.72 36.21 -8.75
N VAL A 16 -50.11 35.28 -7.89
CA VAL A 16 -49.21 34.75 -6.85
C VAL A 16 -48.66 33.33 -7.18
N SER A 17 -49.26 32.58 -8.08
CA SER A 17 -48.89 31.20 -8.35
C SER A 17 -47.73 31.00 -9.33
N VAL A 18 -47.41 32.00 -10.18
CA VAL A 18 -46.36 31.85 -11.21
C VAL A 18 -44.94 32.02 -10.64
N VAL A 19 -44.75 32.82 -9.58
CA VAL A 19 -43.43 33.07 -8.99
C VAL A 19 -42.97 31.86 -8.14
N LEU A 20 -43.88 31.13 -7.49
CA LEU A 20 -43.57 29.97 -6.68
C LEU A 20 -43.20 28.73 -7.55
N ILE A 21 -43.79 28.59 -8.74
CA ILE A 21 -43.46 27.50 -9.68
C ILE A 21 -42.11 27.74 -10.33
N ALA A 22 -41.75 29.01 -10.64
CA ALA A 22 -40.44 29.34 -11.22
C ALA A 22 -39.27 29.07 -10.23
N THR A 23 -39.48 29.38 -8.92
CA THR A 23 -38.44 29.10 -7.91
C THR A 23 -38.30 27.61 -7.58
N ALA A 24 -39.36 26.81 -7.68
CA ALA A 24 -39.31 25.38 -7.51
C ALA A 24 -38.60 24.69 -8.69
N LEU A 25 -38.83 25.13 -9.92
CA LEU A 25 -38.17 24.60 -11.12
C LEU A 25 -36.67 24.96 -11.17
N VAL A 26 -36.28 26.15 -10.71
CA VAL A 26 -34.85 26.53 -10.61
C VAL A 26 -34.15 25.74 -9.54
N ARG A 27 -34.78 25.42 -8.41
CA ARG A 27 -34.18 24.54 -7.37
C ARG A 27 -34.11 23.07 -7.79
N LEU A 28 -35.07 22.58 -8.58
CA LEU A 28 -35.01 21.22 -9.16
C LEU A 28 -33.96 21.11 -10.27
N ALA A 29 -33.72 22.13 -11.08
CA ALA A 29 -32.67 22.17 -12.08
C ALA A 29 -31.28 22.28 -11.43
N ALA A 30 -31.09 23.01 -10.33
CA ALA A 30 -29.86 23.06 -9.57
C ALA A 30 -29.55 21.72 -8.87
N SER A 31 -30.57 21.01 -8.35
CA SER A 31 -30.42 19.69 -7.73
C SER A 31 -30.18 18.56 -8.74
N ALA A 32 -30.58 18.71 -9.99
CA ALA A 32 -30.32 17.75 -11.06
C ALA A 32 -28.92 17.94 -11.68
N ALA A 33 -28.37 19.16 -11.63
CA ALA A 33 -27.00 19.42 -12.11
C ALA A 33 -25.89 18.86 -11.19
N GLU A 34 -26.19 18.52 -9.93
CA GLU A 34 -25.24 17.93 -8.98
C GLU A 34 -25.16 16.40 -9.03
N ARG A 35 -25.91 15.70 -9.90
CA ARG A 35 -25.95 14.23 -9.95
C ARG A 35 -25.43 13.58 -11.23
N THR A 36 -24.72 14.29 -12.05
CA THR A 36 -23.99 13.68 -13.17
C THR A 36 -22.54 14.17 -13.18
N ALA A 37 -21.77 13.79 -12.15
CA ALA A 37 -20.35 13.63 -12.31
C ALA A 37 -20.16 12.35 -13.15
N THR A 38 -20.47 12.41 -14.44
CA THR A 38 -19.91 11.50 -15.43
C THR A 38 -18.41 11.71 -15.36
N SER A 39 -17.67 10.68 -14.94
CA SER A 39 -16.23 10.63 -15.08
C SER A 39 -15.90 10.89 -16.55
N GLY A 40 -15.57 12.13 -16.87
CA GLY A 40 -15.02 12.49 -18.16
C GLY A 40 -13.77 11.62 -18.42
N PRO A 41 -13.34 11.46 -19.68
CA PRO A 41 -12.10 10.73 -19.94
C PRO A 41 -10.98 11.35 -19.10
N GLU A 42 -10.22 10.50 -18.38
CA GLU A 42 -9.05 10.93 -17.63
C GLU A 42 -8.16 11.80 -18.51
N PRO A 43 -7.66 12.94 -18.00
CA PRO A 43 -6.83 13.81 -18.81
C PRO A 43 -5.58 13.05 -19.27
N ASP A 44 -5.21 13.20 -20.55
CA ASP A 44 -4.03 12.56 -21.13
C ASP A 44 -2.71 13.02 -20.47
N TRP A 45 -2.77 14.09 -19.63
CA TRP A 45 -1.61 14.75 -19.03
C TRP A 45 -1.92 15.31 -17.65
N HIS A 46 -0.99 15.12 -16.72
CA HIS A 46 -0.92 15.88 -15.49
C HIS A 46 -0.19 17.20 -15.75
N VAL A 47 -0.77 18.32 -15.32
CA VAL A 47 -0.11 19.64 -15.32
C VAL A 47 0.24 19.95 -13.88
N VAL A 48 1.53 19.92 -13.55
CA VAL A 48 2.01 19.97 -12.17
C VAL A 48 2.95 21.15 -11.99
N SER A 49 2.75 21.93 -10.92
CA SER A 49 3.73 22.93 -10.48
C SER A 49 5.01 22.21 -10.03
N VAL A 50 6.18 22.72 -10.44
CA VAL A 50 7.45 22.14 -10.00
C VAL A 50 7.62 22.22 -8.48
N ALA A 51 7.04 23.23 -7.83
CA ALA A 51 7.01 23.32 -6.36
C ALA A 51 6.22 22.17 -5.72
N ALA A 52 5.19 21.63 -6.38
CA ALA A 52 4.40 20.51 -5.88
C ALA A 52 5.07 19.14 -6.10
N LEU A 53 6.18 19.07 -6.85
CA LEU A 53 6.97 17.84 -7.01
C LEU A 53 7.76 17.49 -5.77
N LEU A 54 8.08 18.48 -4.92
CA LEU A 54 8.79 18.26 -3.68
C LEU A 54 7.81 18.26 -2.50
N PRO A 55 7.98 17.35 -1.55
CA PRO A 55 7.12 17.31 -0.38
C PRO A 55 7.28 18.57 0.47
N PRO A 56 6.19 19.11 1.05
CA PRO A 56 6.28 20.15 2.08
C PRO A 56 7.15 19.69 3.26
N ALA A 57 7.88 20.63 3.87
CA ALA A 57 8.72 20.34 5.02
C ALA A 57 7.93 20.07 6.31
N ALA A 58 6.67 20.49 6.39
CA ALA A 58 5.81 20.31 7.55
C ALA A 58 4.75 19.25 7.31
N CYS A 59 4.36 18.53 8.37
CA CYS A 59 3.24 17.60 8.33
C CYS A 59 1.92 18.37 8.07
N THR A 60 1.23 17.99 7.02
CA THR A 60 -0.13 18.44 6.74
C THR A 60 -1.08 17.39 7.24
N ALA A 61 -1.64 17.59 8.45
CA ALA A 61 -2.61 16.65 9.01
C ALA A 61 -3.82 16.53 8.10
N SER A 62 -3.95 15.42 7.41
CA SER A 62 -5.18 15.05 6.72
C SER A 62 -6.21 14.68 7.77
N LYS A 63 -7.35 15.38 7.78
CA LYS A 63 -8.54 14.92 8.51
C LYS A 63 -9.10 13.74 7.72
N VAL A 64 -8.64 12.55 8.03
CA VAL A 64 -9.34 11.34 7.57
C VAL A 64 -10.66 11.30 8.34
N ALA A 65 -11.71 11.79 7.70
CA ALA A 65 -13.07 11.66 8.19
C ALA A 65 -13.47 10.18 7.98
N SER A 66 -13.19 9.33 8.96
CA SER A 66 -13.67 7.97 8.96
C SER A 66 -14.54 7.73 10.19
N ASN A 67 -15.78 7.31 9.96
CA ASN A 67 -16.66 6.74 10.98
C ASN A 67 -16.29 5.27 11.28
N TRP A 68 -15.09 4.81 10.84
CA TRP A 68 -14.60 3.44 10.92
C TRP A 68 -13.31 3.38 11.71
N SER A 69 -12.99 2.22 12.25
CA SER A 69 -11.70 1.96 12.90
C SER A 69 -10.58 2.02 11.86
N ALA A 70 -10.04 3.21 11.65
CA ALA A 70 -8.96 3.45 10.70
C ALA A 70 -7.70 3.91 11.43
N LEU A 71 -6.59 3.27 11.10
CA LEU A 71 -5.25 3.66 11.53
C LEU A 71 -4.66 4.69 10.58
N HIS A 72 -3.99 5.71 11.12
CA HIS A 72 -3.25 6.66 10.28
C HIS A 72 -2.01 6.01 9.67
N VAL A 73 -1.92 6.04 8.35
CA VAL A 73 -0.76 5.59 7.59
C VAL A 73 0.09 6.78 7.20
N VAL A 74 1.35 6.78 7.58
CA VAL A 74 2.30 7.84 7.26
C VAL A 74 3.56 7.29 6.62
N HIS A 75 4.17 8.09 5.74
CA HIS A 75 5.45 7.72 5.13
C HIS A 75 6.54 7.73 6.21
N ARG A 76 7.28 6.64 6.32
CA ARG A 76 8.30 6.38 7.34
C ARG A 76 9.33 7.51 7.52
N HIS A 77 9.78 8.11 6.42
CA HIS A 77 10.76 9.20 6.41
C HIS A 77 10.10 10.59 6.23
N GLY A 78 8.77 10.67 6.31
CA GLY A 78 8.04 11.91 6.14
C GLY A 78 7.92 12.73 7.43
N PRO A 79 7.61 14.02 7.34
CA PRO A 79 7.45 14.89 8.51
C PRO A 79 6.29 14.51 9.42
N CYS A 80 5.35 13.68 8.94
CA CYS A 80 4.26 13.11 9.76
C CYS A 80 4.68 11.84 10.52
N SER A 81 5.84 11.26 10.20
CA SER A 81 6.28 10.02 10.83
C SER A 81 6.63 10.22 12.30
N PRO A 82 6.13 9.36 13.19
CA PRO A 82 6.61 9.34 14.57
C PRO A 82 8.06 8.85 14.68
N LEU A 83 8.60 8.19 13.63
CA LEU A 83 9.95 7.63 13.59
C LEU A 83 11.02 8.64 13.18
N GLN A 84 10.72 9.95 13.11
CA GLN A 84 11.69 10.95 12.69
C GLN A 84 13.03 10.76 13.41
N ALA A 85 14.06 10.46 12.60
CA ALA A 85 15.41 10.37 13.11
C ALA A 85 15.98 11.77 13.34
N ARG A 86 16.91 11.89 14.30
CA ARG A 86 17.76 13.09 14.44
C ARG A 86 18.76 13.24 13.28
N SER A 87 18.90 12.21 12.44
CA SER A 87 19.74 12.15 11.24
C SER A 87 18.93 12.38 9.97
N ALA A 88 19.58 12.83 8.90
CA ALA A 88 19.00 12.99 7.58
C ALA A 88 18.41 11.65 7.07
N PRO A 89 17.33 11.68 6.25
CA PRO A 89 16.83 10.46 5.62
C PRO A 89 17.91 9.85 4.73
N PRO A 90 17.87 8.51 4.53
CA PRO A 90 18.86 7.81 3.71
C PRO A 90 18.84 8.31 2.26
N PRO A 91 19.97 8.19 1.54
CA PRO A 91 20.02 8.52 0.12
C PRO A 91 19.01 7.73 -0.70
N HIS A 92 18.41 8.35 -1.71
CA HIS A 92 17.43 7.69 -2.58
C HIS A 92 18.00 6.44 -3.29
N THR A 93 19.30 6.42 -3.61
CA THR A 93 19.96 5.26 -4.20
C THR A 93 19.97 4.06 -3.26
N GLU A 94 20.15 4.29 -1.99
CA GLU A 94 20.12 3.27 -0.95
C GLU A 94 18.72 2.69 -0.83
N LEU A 95 17.68 3.53 -0.69
CA LEU A 95 16.27 3.12 -0.66
C LEU A 95 15.88 2.25 -1.87
N LEU A 96 16.37 2.58 -3.06
CA LEU A 96 16.07 1.83 -4.28
C LEU A 96 16.86 0.53 -4.40
N ASN A 97 18.07 0.44 -3.82
CA ASN A 97 18.85 -0.79 -3.77
C ASN A 97 18.21 -1.82 -2.82
N ASP A 98 17.69 -1.35 -1.69
CA ASP A 98 16.98 -2.22 -0.74
C ASP A 98 15.64 -2.70 -1.32
N ASP A 99 14.94 -1.83 -2.03
CA ASP A 99 13.75 -2.22 -2.78
C ASP A 99 14.08 -3.33 -3.80
N GLN A 100 15.25 -3.29 -4.43
CA GLN A 100 15.70 -4.35 -5.32
C GLN A 100 15.94 -5.67 -4.56
N ALA A 101 16.58 -5.63 -3.39
CA ALA A 101 16.82 -6.82 -2.57
C ALA A 101 15.50 -7.49 -2.14
N ARG A 102 14.48 -6.70 -1.79
CA ARG A 102 13.12 -7.20 -1.50
C ARG A 102 12.52 -7.89 -2.74
N VAL A 103 12.57 -7.25 -3.89
CA VAL A 103 12.05 -7.78 -5.16
C VAL A 103 12.72 -9.12 -5.50
N ASP A 104 14.04 -9.20 -5.38
CA ASP A 104 14.80 -10.42 -5.61
C ASP A 104 14.35 -11.57 -4.70
N SER A 105 13.95 -11.24 -3.47
CA SER A 105 13.40 -12.23 -2.55
C SER A 105 12.02 -12.73 -2.95
N ILE A 106 11.12 -11.82 -3.30
CA ILE A 106 9.79 -12.21 -3.79
C ILE A 106 9.94 -13.13 -5.00
N HIS A 107 10.81 -12.77 -5.95
CA HIS A 107 11.09 -13.60 -7.12
C HIS A 107 11.67 -14.96 -6.75
N ARG A 108 12.60 -15.04 -5.79
CA ARG A 108 13.12 -16.33 -5.30
C ARG A 108 12.04 -17.20 -4.67
N LYS A 109 11.14 -16.62 -3.84
CA LYS A 109 10.03 -17.34 -3.23
C LYS A 109 9.08 -17.90 -4.29
N VAL A 110 8.71 -17.06 -5.29
CA VAL A 110 7.84 -17.49 -6.39
C VAL A 110 8.49 -18.56 -7.25
N ALA A 111 9.79 -18.43 -7.57
CA ALA A 111 10.52 -19.41 -8.36
C ALA A 111 10.72 -20.76 -7.62
N ALA A 112 11.02 -20.72 -6.32
CA ALA A 112 11.18 -21.93 -5.50
C ALA A 112 9.86 -22.72 -5.42
N ALA A 113 8.75 -22.02 -5.25
CA ALA A 113 7.41 -22.59 -5.20
C ALA A 113 7.00 -23.25 -6.55
N ALA A 114 7.43 -22.68 -7.67
CA ALA A 114 7.15 -23.23 -9.00
C ALA A 114 8.00 -24.49 -9.35
N SER A 115 9.06 -24.78 -8.58
CA SER A 115 9.99 -25.89 -8.87
C SER A 115 10.45 -26.63 -7.59
N PRO A 116 9.55 -27.35 -6.90
CA PRO A 116 9.87 -28.02 -5.63
C PRO A 116 11.01 -29.07 -5.73
N ALA A 117 11.22 -29.66 -6.91
CA ALA A 117 12.30 -30.62 -7.15
C ALA A 117 13.72 -30.01 -7.10
N LEU A 118 13.85 -28.70 -7.35
CA LEU A 118 15.14 -28.01 -7.29
C LEU A 118 15.56 -27.70 -5.84
N GLU A 119 14.61 -27.56 -4.94
CA GLU A 119 14.89 -27.26 -3.52
C GLU A 119 15.45 -28.47 -2.78
N GLN A 120 14.99 -29.69 -3.09
CA GLN A 120 15.58 -30.93 -2.55
C GLN A 120 17.00 -31.16 -3.02
N ALA A 121 17.40 -30.64 -4.19
CA ALA A 121 18.76 -30.72 -4.69
C ALA A 121 19.71 -29.68 -4.05
N ARG A 122 19.17 -28.58 -3.52
CA ARG A 122 19.93 -27.51 -2.83
C ARG A 122 20.18 -27.78 -1.35
N GLY A 123 19.51 -28.76 -0.76
CA GLY A 123 19.61 -29.16 0.66
C GLY A 123 20.94 -29.79 1.11
N ALA A 124 21.96 -29.76 0.28
CA ALA A 124 23.25 -30.39 0.62
C ALA A 124 24.45 -29.53 0.20
N LYS A 125 24.53 -28.26 0.62
CA LYS A 125 25.80 -27.54 0.91
C LYS A 125 25.46 -26.06 1.13
N GLY A 126 25.51 -25.62 2.38
CA GLY A 126 25.49 -24.21 2.73
C GLY A 126 26.68 -23.50 2.10
N VAL A 127 26.43 -22.63 1.14
CA VAL A 127 27.38 -21.60 0.74
C VAL A 127 27.09 -20.41 1.63
N THR A 128 27.88 -20.23 2.66
CA THR A 128 27.94 -18.99 3.45
C THR A 128 28.60 -17.94 2.58
N LEU A 129 27.80 -17.06 1.99
CA LEU A 129 28.33 -15.84 1.40
C LEU A 129 28.74 -14.92 2.55
N PRO A 130 29.91 -14.25 2.49
CA PRO A 130 30.32 -13.33 3.54
C PRO A 130 29.31 -12.21 3.66
N ALA A 131 28.69 -12.09 4.84
CA ALA A 131 27.85 -10.97 5.20
C ALA A 131 28.71 -9.71 5.21
N GLN A 132 28.66 -8.93 4.16
CA GLN A 132 29.13 -7.53 4.24
C GLN A 132 28.13 -6.79 5.09
N ARG A 133 28.60 -6.09 6.11
CA ARG A 133 27.81 -5.16 6.94
C ARG A 133 27.25 -4.05 6.04
N GLY A 134 26.09 -4.31 5.44
CA GLY A 134 25.27 -3.31 4.80
C GLY A 134 24.47 -2.55 5.87
N ILE A 135 24.86 -1.34 6.14
CA ILE A 135 24.11 -0.43 7.01
C ILE A 135 22.88 0.00 6.23
N SER A 136 21.70 -0.25 6.86
CA SER A 136 20.38 0.31 6.58
C SER A 136 19.47 -0.36 5.54
N LEU A 137 18.22 -0.53 5.91
CA LEU A 137 16.96 -0.11 5.31
C LEU A 137 15.98 -1.21 4.91
N GLY A 138 15.04 -1.46 5.82
CA GLY A 138 13.78 -2.10 5.44
C GLY A 138 12.99 -1.26 4.42
N THR A 139 12.46 -1.91 3.41
CA THR A 139 11.73 -1.30 2.29
C THR A 139 10.30 -0.86 2.64
N GLY A 140 9.76 -1.20 3.81
CA GLY A 140 8.46 -0.74 4.27
C GLY A 140 8.45 0.78 4.45
N ASN A 141 7.94 1.51 3.46
CA ASN A 141 7.95 2.97 3.44
C ASN A 141 6.83 3.59 4.28
N TYR A 142 5.88 2.82 4.74
CA TYR A 142 4.71 3.29 5.47
C TYR A 142 4.59 2.60 6.81
N VAL A 143 4.21 3.38 7.82
CA VAL A 143 4.05 2.89 9.20
C VAL A 143 2.68 3.26 9.74
N VAL A 144 2.25 2.49 10.73
CA VAL A 144 1.06 2.73 11.54
C VAL A 144 1.45 2.66 13.02
N SER A 145 0.73 3.37 13.88
CA SER A 145 0.88 3.22 15.33
C SER A 145 -0.33 2.49 15.88
N VAL A 146 -0.08 1.50 16.72
CA VAL A 146 -1.09 0.67 17.38
C VAL A 146 -0.71 0.50 18.86
N GLY A 147 -1.66 0.14 19.72
CA GLY A 147 -1.37 -0.24 21.10
C GLY A 147 -1.18 -1.74 21.22
N LEU A 148 -0.21 -2.19 22.02
CA LEU A 148 0.02 -3.60 22.33
C LEU A 148 0.06 -3.81 23.84
N GLY A 149 -0.59 -4.89 24.32
CA GLY A 149 -0.61 -5.25 25.74
C GLY A 149 -1.73 -4.61 26.55
N THR A 150 -1.75 -4.94 27.84
CA THR A 150 -2.67 -4.38 28.83
C THR A 150 -1.91 -3.99 30.10
N PRO A 151 -1.75 -2.70 30.42
CA PRO A 151 -2.23 -1.54 29.67
C PRO A 151 -1.56 -1.41 28.29
N ALA A 152 -2.29 -0.87 27.32
CA ALA A 152 -1.79 -0.70 25.97
C ALA A 152 -0.57 0.23 25.92
N ARG A 153 0.47 -0.19 25.21
CA ARG A 153 1.65 0.61 24.89
C ARG A 153 1.70 0.87 23.41
N ASP A 154 1.89 2.11 23.04
CA ASP A 154 2.03 2.50 21.64
C ASP A 154 3.29 1.87 21.07
N VAL A 155 3.14 1.23 19.90
CA VAL A 155 4.21 0.73 19.04
C VAL A 155 4.00 1.23 17.64
N THR A 156 5.09 1.65 17.00
CA THR A 156 5.08 2.14 15.62
C THR A 156 5.69 1.09 14.71
N VAL A 157 4.86 0.47 13.87
CA VAL A 157 5.20 -0.70 13.08
C VAL A 157 5.06 -0.43 11.59
N VAL A 158 5.91 -1.08 10.78
CA VAL A 158 5.76 -1.12 9.32
C VAL A 158 4.54 -1.97 8.99
N PHE A 159 3.69 -1.56 8.03
CA PHE A 159 2.65 -2.44 7.53
C PHE A 159 3.01 -3.02 6.16
N ASP A 160 2.75 -4.31 5.99
CA ASP A 160 3.25 -5.08 4.86
C ASP A 160 2.23 -6.11 4.36
N THR A 161 1.79 -5.98 3.12
CA THR A 161 0.88 -6.94 2.48
C THR A 161 1.60 -8.15 1.86
N GLY A 162 2.92 -8.16 1.86
CA GLY A 162 3.77 -9.25 1.35
C GLY A 162 4.32 -10.18 2.43
N SER A 163 3.90 -10.01 3.70
CA SER A 163 4.23 -10.90 4.81
C SER A 163 3.04 -11.12 5.74
N ASP A 164 3.09 -12.17 6.57
CA ASP A 164 1.96 -12.62 7.38
C ASP A 164 2.13 -12.35 8.87
N LEU A 165 3.25 -12.80 9.45
CA LEU A 165 3.47 -12.67 10.90
C LEU A 165 3.71 -11.21 11.27
N SER A 166 2.90 -10.71 12.19
CA SER A 166 3.17 -9.45 12.89
C SER A 166 4.14 -9.71 14.06
N TRP A 167 5.08 -8.79 14.30
CA TRP A 167 6.04 -8.92 15.40
C TRP A 167 6.50 -7.55 15.91
N VAL A 168 6.99 -7.52 17.14
CA VAL A 168 7.66 -6.37 17.77
C VAL A 168 8.89 -6.84 18.52
N GLN A 169 9.87 -5.96 18.69
CA GLN A 169 11.03 -6.24 19.55
C GLN A 169 10.61 -6.29 21.02
N CYS A 170 11.01 -7.34 21.74
CA CYS A 170 10.63 -7.59 23.11
C CYS A 170 11.85 -7.64 24.07
N THR A 171 11.59 -7.50 25.37
CA THR A 171 12.57 -7.77 26.41
C THR A 171 12.41 -9.20 26.94
N PRO A 172 13.52 -9.94 27.24
CA PRO A 172 14.90 -9.58 26.98
C PRO A 172 15.27 -9.73 25.50
N CYS A 173 16.08 -8.82 24.98
CA CYS A 173 16.62 -8.93 23.63
C CYS A 173 18.12 -9.20 23.67
N SER A 174 18.55 -10.20 22.91
CA SER A 174 19.96 -10.57 22.82
C SER A 174 20.74 -9.81 21.74
N ASP A 175 20.05 -9.47 20.65
CA ASP A 175 20.61 -8.71 19.51
C ASP A 175 19.47 -7.97 18.80
N CYS A 176 19.23 -6.72 19.18
CA CYS A 176 18.15 -5.88 18.65
C CYS A 176 18.71 -4.58 18.08
N TYR A 177 18.10 -4.13 16.97
CA TYR A 177 18.41 -2.82 16.43
C TYR A 177 17.80 -1.70 17.31
N GLU A 178 18.36 -0.48 17.22
CA GLU A 178 17.82 0.68 17.91
C GLU A 178 16.46 1.09 17.32
N GLN A 179 15.40 0.93 18.10
CA GLN A 179 14.05 1.41 17.74
C GLN A 179 13.72 2.75 18.41
N LYS A 180 12.59 3.35 18.05
CA LYS A 180 12.14 4.64 18.59
C LYS A 180 11.57 4.52 20.00
N ASP A 181 10.62 3.63 20.18
CA ASP A 181 9.89 3.41 21.41
C ASP A 181 10.59 2.35 22.29
N PRO A 182 10.35 2.27 23.59
CA PRO A 182 10.96 1.20 24.41
C PRO A 182 10.56 -0.18 23.92
N LEU A 183 11.44 -1.16 24.05
CA LEU A 183 11.14 -2.57 23.78
C LEU A 183 9.86 -2.99 24.52
N PHE A 184 9.04 -3.81 23.90
CA PHE A 184 7.87 -4.37 24.55
C PHE A 184 8.29 -5.30 25.67
N ASP A 185 7.76 -5.05 26.88
CA ASP A 185 8.05 -5.86 28.06
C ASP A 185 6.86 -6.78 28.37
N PRO A 186 6.96 -8.08 28.06
CA PRO A 186 5.90 -9.05 28.33
C PRO A 186 5.45 -9.11 29.78
N ALA A 187 6.38 -8.89 30.73
CA ALA A 187 6.09 -8.93 32.15
C ALA A 187 5.18 -7.78 32.64
N ARG A 188 5.05 -6.73 31.83
CA ARG A 188 4.22 -5.56 32.12
C ARG A 188 2.85 -5.60 31.45
N SER A 189 2.52 -6.66 30.72
CA SER A 189 1.19 -6.87 30.15
C SER A 189 0.43 -7.97 30.87
N SER A 190 -0.71 -7.64 31.42
CA SER A 190 -1.57 -8.62 32.13
C SER A 190 -2.29 -9.61 31.19
N THR A 191 -2.31 -9.35 29.88
CA THR A 191 -2.95 -10.19 28.87
C THR A 191 -1.96 -10.96 28.00
N TYR A 192 -0.65 -10.80 28.26
CA TYR A 192 0.39 -11.54 27.56
C TYR A 192 0.36 -13.03 27.91
N SER A 193 0.50 -13.87 26.91
CA SER A 193 0.70 -15.32 27.08
C SER A 193 1.51 -15.91 25.94
N ALA A 194 2.49 -16.75 26.24
CA ALA A 194 3.26 -17.48 25.25
C ALA A 194 2.38 -18.54 24.55
N VAL A 195 2.51 -18.70 23.25
CA VAL A 195 1.82 -19.74 22.47
C VAL A 195 2.49 -21.08 22.69
N PRO A 196 1.76 -22.13 23.11
CA PRO A 196 2.34 -23.47 23.23
C PRO A 196 2.76 -24.03 21.86
N CYS A 197 3.77 -24.89 21.84
CA CYS A 197 4.28 -25.54 20.64
C CYS A 197 3.22 -26.39 19.92
N ALA A 198 2.28 -26.99 20.65
CA ALA A 198 1.20 -27.79 20.09
C ALA A 198 0.01 -26.95 19.56
N ALA A 199 0.02 -25.64 19.76
CA ALA A 199 -1.07 -24.78 19.30
C ALA A 199 -1.13 -24.70 17.76
N PRO A 200 -2.32 -24.61 17.17
CA PRO A 200 -2.50 -24.53 15.72
C PRO A 200 -1.72 -23.38 15.07
N GLU A 201 -1.61 -22.25 15.76
CA GLU A 201 -0.89 -21.07 15.28
C GLU A 201 0.61 -21.34 15.15
N CYS A 202 1.17 -22.11 16.09
CA CYS A 202 2.56 -22.55 16.00
C CYS A 202 2.76 -23.54 14.86
N GLN A 203 1.82 -24.49 14.72
CA GLN A 203 1.90 -25.51 13.67
C GLN A 203 1.75 -24.94 12.26
N GLY A 204 1.14 -23.78 12.12
CA GLY A 204 0.94 -23.07 10.85
C GLY A 204 2.12 -22.19 10.42
N LEU A 205 3.18 -22.07 11.20
CA LEU A 205 4.35 -21.28 10.81
C LEU A 205 5.29 -22.09 9.90
N ASP A 206 5.85 -21.46 8.88
CA ASP A 206 6.81 -22.05 7.95
C ASP A 206 8.12 -22.42 8.65
N SER A 207 8.65 -21.51 9.48
CA SER A 207 9.85 -21.76 10.29
C SER A 207 9.50 -21.64 11.77
N ARG A 208 9.61 -22.77 12.46
CA ARG A 208 9.30 -22.87 13.89
C ARG A 208 10.19 -23.87 14.60
N SER A 209 10.34 -23.61 15.90
CA SER A 209 10.97 -24.56 16.84
C SER A 209 10.23 -24.53 18.18
N CYS A 210 10.61 -25.43 19.07
CA CYS A 210 10.07 -25.50 20.42
C CYS A 210 11.16 -25.22 21.44
N SER A 211 10.89 -24.34 22.39
CA SER A 211 11.74 -24.18 23.57
C SER A 211 11.65 -25.38 24.51
N PRO A 212 12.61 -25.58 25.44
CA PRO A 212 12.56 -26.66 26.43
C PRO A 212 11.28 -26.68 27.29
N ASP A 213 10.70 -25.51 27.54
CA ASP A 213 9.43 -25.33 28.26
C ASP A 213 8.19 -25.41 27.35
N ARG A 214 8.34 -25.98 26.15
CA ARG A 214 7.29 -26.24 25.15
C ARG A 214 6.55 -25.01 24.64
N LYS A 215 7.18 -23.86 24.63
CA LYS A 215 6.68 -22.64 23.97
C LYS A 215 7.11 -22.63 22.51
N CYS A 216 6.26 -22.05 21.67
CA CYS A 216 6.53 -21.87 20.24
C CYS A 216 7.55 -20.77 20.01
N ARG A 217 8.55 -21.07 19.20
CA ARG A 217 9.51 -20.09 18.68
C ARG A 217 9.33 -19.99 17.18
N TYR A 218 9.47 -18.78 16.67
CA TYR A 218 9.41 -18.48 15.25
C TYR A 218 10.76 -17.93 14.78
N GLU A 219 10.99 -18.04 13.48
CA GLU A 219 12.06 -17.36 12.77
C GLU A 219 11.53 -16.86 11.43
N VAL A 220 11.76 -15.60 11.09
CA VAL A 220 11.44 -15.02 9.78
C VAL A 220 12.67 -14.33 9.22
N VAL A 221 13.07 -14.75 8.02
CA VAL A 221 14.13 -14.10 7.24
C VAL A 221 13.49 -13.41 6.05
N TYR A 222 13.67 -12.09 6.00
CA TYR A 222 13.17 -11.26 4.90
C TYR A 222 14.17 -11.26 3.73
N GLY A 223 13.71 -10.76 2.59
CA GLY A 223 14.49 -10.82 1.38
C GLY A 223 15.73 -9.96 1.32
N ASP A 224 15.77 -8.95 2.12
CA ASP A 224 16.91 -8.05 2.32
C ASP A 224 17.88 -8.57 3.38
N GLN A 225 17.76 -9.83 3.80
CA GLN A 225 18.48 -10.48 4.90
C GLN A 225 18.14 -9.93 6.30
N SER A 226 17.14 -9.06 6.43
CA SER A 226 16.58 -8.70 7.73
C SER A 226 15.98 -9.95 8.36
N GLN A 227 16.12 -10.08 9.67
CA GLN A 227 15.68 -11.26 10.41
C GLN A 227 15.02 -10.87 11.71
N THR A 228 14.00 -11.64 12.09
CA THR A 228 13.42 -11.63 13.45
C THR A 228 13.26 -13.06 13.93
N ASP A 229 13.69 -13.34 15.13
CA ASP A 229 13.37 -14.58 15.82
C ASP A 229 13.01 -14.32 17.28
N GLY A 230 12.14 -15.16 17.83
CA GLY A 230 11.68 -15.00 19.18
C GLY A 230 10.56 -15.95 19.58
N ALA A 231 9.83 -15.60 20.62
CA ALA A 231 8.69 -16.37 21.08
C ALA A 231 7.42 -15.97 20.29
N LEU A 232 6.62 -16.95 19.88
CA LEU A 232 5.27 -16.68 19.45
C LEU A 232 4.38 -16.45 20.67
N ALA A 233 3.62 -15.37 20.68
CA ALA A 233 2.85 -14.94 21.84
C ALA A 233 1.43 -14.46 21.43
N ARG A 234 0.58 -14.30 22.43
CA ARG A 234 -0.72 -13.64 22.33
C ARG A 234 -0.77 -12.46 23.28
N ASP A 235 -1.39 -11.38 22.84
CA ASP A 235 -1.72 -10.24 23.68
C ASP A 235 -2.91 -9.46 23.10
N THR A 236 -3.30 -8.37 23.72
CA THR A 236 -4.33 -7.46 23.19
C THR A 236 -3.69 -6.45 22.24
N LEU A 237 -4.14 -6.43 20.98
CA LEU A 237 -3.79 -5.41 20.00
C LEU A 237 -4.89 -4.34 19.99
N THR A 238 -4.56 -3.11 20.36
CA THR A 238 -5.47 -1.96 20.34
C THR A 238 -5.26 -1.16 19.07
N LEU A 239 -6.29 -1.13 18.21
CA LEU A 239 -6.27 -0.44 16.93
C LEU A 239 -6.65 1.03 17.08
N THR A 240 -7.69 1.30 17.86
CA THR A 240 -8.14 2.65 18.25
C THR A 240 -8.56 2.63 19.72
N PRO A 241 -8.79 3.78 20.37
CA PRO A 241 -9.25 3.80 21.76
C PRO A 241 -10.52 2.97 22.04
N SER A 242 -11.35 2.75 21.02
CA SER A 242 -12.60 1.97 21.11
C SER A 242 -12.50 0.55 20.54
N ASP A 243 -11.40 0.21 19.86
CA ASP A 243 -11.28 -1.04 19.13
C ASP A 243 -10.00 -1.79 19.47
N ALA A 244 -10.18 -2.99 20.01
CA ALA A 244 -9.09 -3.90 20.35
C ALA A 244 -9.37 -5.32 19.87
N LEU A 245 -8.31 -6.07 19.61
CA LEU A 245 -8.31 -7.49 19.27
C LEU A 245 -7.65 -8.25 20.43
N PRO A 246 -8.43 -8.82 21.38
CA PRO A 246 -7.87 -9.63 22.42
C PRO A 246 -7.33 -10.96 21.88
N GLY A 247 -6.22 -11.42 22.43
CA GLY A 247 -5.60 -12.68 22.03
C GLY A 247 -4.95 -12.65 20.66
N PHE A 248 -4.59 -11.47 20.15
CA PHE A 248 -3.87 -11.31 18.88
C PHE A 248 -2.51 -12.04 18.95
N VAL A 249 -2.26 -12.91 17.97
CA VAL A 249 -1.03 -13.69 17.87
C VAL A 249 0.03 -12.87 17.15
N PHE A 250 1.21 -12.76 17.77
CA PHE A 250 2.33 -12.00 17.23
C PHE A 250 3.67 -12.63 17.65
N GLY A 251 4.74 -12.25 16.95
CA GLY A 251 6.11 -12.58 17.31
C GLY A 251 6.67 -11.57 18.33
N CYS A 252 7.12 -12.07 19.46
CA CYS A 252 7.88 -11.30 20.44
C CYS A 252 9.36 -11.51 20.12
N GLY A 253 9.97 -10.59 19.36
CA GLY A 253 11.33 -10.69 18.85
C GLY A 253 12.36 -10.56 19.97
N GLU A 254 13.28 -11.47 20.02
CA GLU A 254 14.37 -11.56 21.01
C GLU A 254 15.76 -11.45 20.37
N ARG A 255 15.79 -11.59 19.02
CA ARG A 255 16.92 -11.32 18.15
C ARG A 255 16.38 -10.78 16.83
N ASP A 256 16.60 -9.49 16.60
CA ASP A 256 16.03 -8.76 15.50
C ASP A 256 17.10 -7.92 14.82
N THR A 257 17.52 -8.31 13.62
CA THR A 257 18.62 -7.68 12.90
C THR A 257 18.20 -7.27 11.52
N GLY A 258 18.79 -6.20 10.99
CA GLY A 258 18.57 -5.75 9.62
C GLY A 258 17.89 -4.41 9.51
N LEU A 259 17.03 -4.24 8.53
CA LEU A 259 16.75 -2.95 7.89
C LEU A 259 15.40 -2.34 8.30
N PHE A 260 14.94 -2.61 9.50
CA PHE A 260 13.66 -2.12 10.01
C PHE A 260 13.70 -0.62 10.42
N GLY A 261 14.88 0.01 10.34
CA GLY A 261 15.11 1.38 10.76
C GLY A 261 14.84 1.56 12.23
N ARG A 262 13.95 2.51 12.59
CA ARG A 262 13.56 2.76 13.98
C ARG A 262 12.12 2.30 14.29
N ALA A 263 11.50 1.51 13.41
CA ALA A 263 10.21 0.92 13.68
C ALA A 263 10.33 -0.13 14.80
N ASP A 264 9.28 -0.29 15.58
CA ASP A 264 9.29 -1.23 16.71
C ASP A 264 9.08 -2.68 16.25
N GLY A 265 8.70 -2.85 14.97
CA GLY A 265 8.43 -4.13 14.35
C GLY A 265 7.64 -3.96 13.05
N LEU A 266 6.84 -4.98 12.74
CA LEU A 266 6.07 -5.07 11.50
C LEU A 266 4.69 -5.66 11.76
N VAL A 267 3.68 -5.16 11.03
CA VAL A 267 2.33 -5.76 10.95
C VAL A 267 2.16 -6.41 9.59
N GLY A 268 2.02 -7.74 9.58
CA GLY A 268 1.76 -8.54 8.40
C GLY A 268 0.28 -8.53 8.02
N LEU A 269 0.00 -8.24 6.76
CA LEU A 269 -1.34 -8.18 6.17
C LEU A 269 -1.51 -9.20 5.02
N GLY A 270 -0.61 -10.18 4.94
CA GLY A 270 -0.71 -11.28 3.98
C GLY A 270 -1.95 -12.16 4.20
N ARG A 271 -2.00 -13.29 3.53
CA ARG A 271 -3.21 -14.14 3.46
C ARG A 271 -3.23 -15.29 4.47
N GLU A 272 -2.09 -15.56 5.14
CA GLU A 272 -1.99 -16.64 6.10
C GLU A 272 -2.70 -16.32 7.42
N LYS A 273 -3.02 -17.37 8.19
CA LYS A 273 -3.86 -17.27 9.40
C LYS A 273 -3.27 -16.39 10.50
N VAL A 274 -1.95 -16.23 10.53
CA VAL A 274 -1.25 -15.40 11.53
C VAL A 274 -1.19 -13.92 11.15
N SER A 275 -1.67 -13.53 9.98
CA SER A 275 -1.73 -12.13 9.56
C SER A 275 -2.80 -11.35 10.33
N LEU A 276 -2.60 -10.04 10.49
CA LEU A 276 -3.58 -9.17 11.11
C LEU A 276 -4.94 -9.23 10.40
N SER A 277 -4.95 -9.24 9.05
CA SER A 277 -6.18 -9.31 8.26
C SER A 277 -6.99 -10.57 8.56
N SER A 278 -6.32 -11.73 8.69
CA SER A 278 -6.96 -13.00 8.99
C SER A 278 -7.44 -13.07 10.44
N GLN A 279 -6.64 -12.62 11.40
CA GLN A 279 -7.02 -12.62 12.82
C GLN A 279 -8.15 -11.64 13.13
N ALA A 280 -8.23 -10.54 12.41
CA ALA A 280 -9.28 -9.53 12.56
C ALA A 280 -10.60 -9.90 11.86
N ALA A 281 -10.60 -10.92 10.99
CA ALA A 281 -11.74 -11.25 10.13
C ALA A 281 -13.01 -11.59 10.89
N SER A 282 -12.93 -12.22 12.05
CA SER A 282 -14.09 -12.54 12.88
C SER A 282 -14.81 -11.30 13.43
N LYS A 283 -14.10 -10.21 13.63
CA LYS A 283 -14.65 -8.96 14.17
C LYS A 283 -15.04 -7.96 13.08
N TYR A 284 -14.25 -7.84 12.03
CA TYR A 284 -14.42 -6.79 11.00
C TYR A 284 -14.82 -7.33 9.62
N GLY A 285 -14.90 -8.65 9.46
CA GLY A 285 -15.09 -9.30 8.17
C GLY A 285 -13.77 -9.55 7.45
N ALA A 286 -13.81 -10.43 6.44
CA ALA A 286 -12.62 -10.82 5.68
C ALA A 286 -12.29 -9.78 4.60
N GLY A 287 -11.68 -8.69 5.00
CA GLY A 287 -11.24 -7.64 4.09
C GLY A 287 -10.62 -6.47 4.83
N PHE A 288 -9.83 -5.71 4.12
CA PHE A 288 -9.22 -4.47 4.60
C PHE A 288 -9.02 -3.51 3.44
N SER A 289 -8.79 -2.26 3.75
CA SER A 289 -8.44 -1.26 2.75
C SER A 289 -7.40 -0.29 3.31
N TYR A 290 -6.62 0.29 2.43
CA TYR A 290 -5.74 1.39 2.79
C TYR A 290 -5.68 2.43 1.69
N CYS A 291 -5.20 3.60 2.04
CA CYS A 291 -4.74 4.61 1.09
C CYS A 291 -3.37 5.14 1.51
N LEU A 292 -2.44 5.16 0.58
CA LEU A 292 -1.12 5.73 0.77
C LEU A 292 -1.13 7.19 0.31
N PRO A 293 -0.63 8.14 1.12
CA PRO A 293 -0.67 9.55 0.75
C PRO A 293 0.26 9.84 -0.45
N SER A 294 -0.10 10.86 -1.24
CA SER A 294 0.69 11.33 -2.39
C SER A 294 2.06 11.85 -1.99
N SER A 295 2.14 12.43 -0.80
CA SER A 295 3.34 13.08 -0.26
C SER A 295 3.72 12.52 1.11
N PRO A 296 5.02 12.44 1.44
CA PRO A 296 5.48 12.08 2.78
C PRO A 296 5.00 13.02 3.90
N SER A 297 4.54 14.21 3.56
CA SER A 297 3.99 15.20 4.52
C SER A 297 2.50 15.05 4.79
N ALA A 298 1.81 14.11 4.15
CA ALA A 298 0.41 13.80 4.35
C ALA A 298 0.23 12.45 5.07
N ALA A 299 -0.98 12.19 5.54
CA ALA A 299 -1.37 10.91 6.10
C ALA A 299 -2.44 10.24 5.24
N GLY A 300 -2.36 8.94 5.13
CA GLY A 300 -3.40 8.07 4.61
C GLY A 300 -4.07 7.28 5.73
N TYR A 301 -4.64 6.13 5.39
CA TYR A 301 -5.30 5.25 6.34
C TYR A 301 -5.08 3.76 6.04
N LEU A 302 -5.21 2.95 7.08
CA LEU A 302 -5.41 1.50 7.03
C LEU A 302 -6.70 1.19 7.81
N SER A 303 -7.66 0.53 7.18
CA SER A 303 -8.95 0.15 7.77
C SER A 303 -9.17 -1.35 7.64
N LEU A 304 -9.61 -1.98 8.70
CA LEU A 304 -10.05 -3.38 8.71
C LEU A 304 -11.56 -3.41 8.52
N GLY A 305 -12.02 -4.16 7.51
CA GLY A 305 -13.44 -4.17 7.12
C GLY A 305 -13.90 -2.85 6.47
N GLY A 306 -15.21 -2.62 6.54
CA GLY A 306 -15.85 -1.41 6.00
C GLY A 306 -16.21 -1.51 4.51
N PRO A 307 -17.08 -0.60 4.01
CA PRO A 307 -17.49 -0.59 2.63
C PRO A 307 -16.41 -0.06 1.70
N ALA A 308 -16.32 -0.64 0.52
CA ALA A 308 -15.49 -0.09 -0.53
C ALA A 308 -16.03 1.28 -0.99
N PRO A 309 -15.16 2.23 -1.41
CA PRO A 309 -15.60 3.47 -2.04
C PRO A 309 -16.47 3.21 -3.26
N ALA A 310 -17.51 4.03 -3.47
CA ALA A 310 -18.45 3.86 -4.58
C ALA A 310 -17.79 3.94 -5.98
N ASN A 311 -16.63 4.61 -6.07
CA ASN A 311 -15.85 4.72 -7.30
C ASN A 311 -14.80 3.62 -7.47
N ALA A 312 -14.73 2.64 -6.57
CA ALA A 312 -13.77 1.54 -6.65
C ALA A 312 -14.04 0.66 -7.88
N ARG A 313 -12.98 0.38 -8.64
CA ARG A 313 -12.99 -0.54 -9.77
C ARG A 313 -12.32 -1.84 -9.35
N PHE A 314 -13.03 -2.93 -9.44
CA PHE A 314 -12.57 -4.24 -8.98
C PHE A 314 -11.99 -5.08 -10.12
N THR A 315 -10.95 -5.83 -9.79
CA THR A 315 -10.42 -6.95 -10.58
C THR A 315 -10.43 -8.21 -9.73
N ALA A 316 -10.36 -9.37 -10.35
CA ALA A 316 -10.21 -10.62 -9.61
C ALA A 316 -8.88 -10.64 -8.85
N MET A 317 -8.93 -11.15 -7.62
CA MET A 317 -7.76 -11.54 -6.86
C MET A 317 -7.46 -13.00 -7.17
N GLU A 318 -6.27 -13.25 -7.70
CA GLU A 318 -5.84 -14.60 -8.02
C GLU A 318 -5.19 -15.26 -6.81
N THR A 319 -5.44 -16.53 -6.62
CA THR A 319 -4.82 -17.33 -5.55
C THR A 319 -3.85 -18.29 -6.17
N ARG A 320 -2.63 -18.33 -5.65
CA ARG A 320 -1.63 -19.34 -5.99
C ARG A 320 -1.36 -20.21 -4.78
N HIS A 321 -1.48 -21.53 -4.95
CA HIS A 321 -1.30 -22.48 -3.86
C HIS A 321 0.17 -22.64 -3.46
N ASP A 322 1.06 -22.32 -4.37
CA ASP A 322 2.52 -22.39 -4.20
C ASP A 322 3.09 -21.20 -3.44
N THR A 323 2.38 -20.05 -3.44
CA THR A 323 2.76 -18.83 -2.74
C THR A 323 1.52 -18.21 -2.06
N PRO A 324 0.93 -18.89 -1.07
CA PRO A 324 -0.37 -18.56 -0.52
C PRO A 324 -0.43 -17.20 0.20
N SER A 325 0.70 -16.71 0.71
CA SER A 325 0.82 -15.42 1.41
C SER A 325 0.55 -14.21 0.52
N PHE A 326 0.83 -14.31 -0.78
CA PHE A 326 0.76 -13.16 -1.68
C PHE A 326 -0.63 -12.94 -2.28
N TYR A 327 -0.94 -11.68 -2.50
CA TYR A 327 -2.10 -11.23 -3.27
C TYR A 327 -1.68 -11.02 -4.73
N TYR A 328 -2.34 -11.69 -5.65
CA TYR A 328 -2.09 -11.54 -7.08
C TYR A 328 -3.23 -10.82 -7.78
N VAL A 329 -2.89 -10.02 -8.78
CA VAL A 329 -3.83 -9.33 -9.67
C VAL A 329 -3.47 -9.60 -11.12
N GLY A 330 -4.49 -9.72 -11.96
CA GLY A 330 -4.32 -9.92 -13.40
C GLY A 330 -4.02 -8.60 -14.10
N LEU A 331 -2.79 -8.07 -14.03
CA LEU A 331 -2.37 -6.95 -14.88
C LEU A 331 -2.25 -7.45 -16.31
N VAL A 332 -2.87 -6.75 -17.27
CA VAL A 332 -2.90 -7.16 -18.68
C VAL A 332 -2.44 -6.07 -19.65
N GLY A 333 -2.18 -4.86 -19.16
CA GLY A 333 -1.72 -3.77 -20.02
C GLY A 333 -1.47 -2.47 -19.26
N VAL A 334 -0.90 -1.51 -20.00
CA VAL A 334 -0.63 -0.15 -19.51
C VAL A 334 -1.07 0.84 -20.59
N LYS A 335 -1.60 1.99 -20.17
CA LYS A 335 -1.85 3.14 -21.03
C LYS A 335 -0.90 4.28 -20.68
N VAL A 336 -0.48 5.04 -21.68
CA VAL A 336 0.33 6.26 -21.54
C VAL A 336 -0.29 7.37 -22.38
N ALA A 337 -0.57 8.52 -21.79
CA ALA A 337 -1.28 9.64 -22.41
C ALA A 337 -2.53 9.13 -23.16
N GLY A 338 -3.41 8.42 -22.44
CA GLY A 338 -4.66 7.86 -22.95
C GLY A 338 -4.52 6.69 -23.93
N ARG A 339 -3.32 6.36 -24.41
CA ARG A 339 -3.09 5.36 -25.46
C ARG A 339 -2.57 4.06 -24.89
N THR A 340 -3.16 2.94 -25.28
CA THR A 340 -2.67 1.61 -24.91
C THR A 340 -1.26 1.36 -25.46
N VAL A 341 -0.36 0.95 -24.59
CA VAL A 341 0.98 0.50 -24.97
C VAL A 341 0.88 -0.83 -25.70
N ARG A 342 1.49 -0.93 -26.88
CA ARG A 342 1.42 -2.13 -27.74
C ARG A 342 2.35 -3.22 -27.20
N VAL A 343 1.88 -3.96 -26.21
CA VAL A 343 2.52 -5.15 -25.63
C VAL A 343 1.44 -6.23 -25.51
N SER A 344 1.78 -7.46 -25.87
CA SER A 344 0.83 -8.58 -25.75
C SER A 344 0.45 -8.81 -24.28
N PRO A 345 -0.84 -8.99 -23.94
CA PRO A 345 -1.28 -9.31 -22.58
C PRO A 345 -0.59 -10.53 -21.96
N ILE A 346 -0.18 -11.49 -22.77
CA ILE A 346 0.52 -12.71 -22.32
C ILE A 346 1.86 -12.38 -21.63
N VAL A 347 2.49 -11.25 -21.99
CA VAL A 347 3.73 -10.78 -21.33
C VAL A 347 3.52 -10.47 -19.87
N PHE A 348 2.32 -9.99 -19.51
CA PHE A 348 1.95 -9.68 -18.12
C PHE A 348 1.45 -10.92 -17.36
N ALA A 349 0.81 -11.85 -18.08
CA ALA A 349 0.12 -12.99 -17.46
C ALA A 349 1.04 -14.16 -17.12
N ALA A 350 2.25 -14.26 -17.71
CA ALA A 350 3.10 -15.45 -17.65
C ALA A 350 3.43 -15.87 -16.20
N ALA A 351 3.80 -14.91 -15.34
CA ALA A 351 4.08 -15.17 -13.94
C ALA A 351 3.11 -14.46 -12.95
N GLY A 352 2.10 -13.75 -13.49
CA GLY A 352 1.15 -12.94 -12.72
C GLY A 352 1.78 -11.65 -12.18
N THR A 353 1.02 -10.91 -11.38
CA THR A 353 1.48 -9.68 -10.74
C THR A 353 1.10 -9.69 -9.27
N VAL A 354 2.09 -9.67 -8.38
CA VAL A 354 1.90 -9.50 -6.92
C VAL A 354 1.56 -8.03 -6.65
N ILE A 355 0.60 -7.74 -5.78
CA ILE A 355 0.41 -6.40 -5.22
C ILE A 355 1.02 -6.36 -3.82
N ASP A 356 1.98 -5.46 -3.61
CA ASP A 356 2.79 -5.42 -2.39
C ASP A 356 3.02 -3.98 -1.90
N SER A 357 2.52 -3.69 -0.69
CA SER A 357 2.73 -2.39 -0.04
C SER A 357 4.16 -2.21 0.48
N GLY A 358 4.89 -3.29 0.67
CA GLY A 358 6.28 -3.29 1.12
C GLY A 358 7.28 -2.98 0.00
N THR A 359 6.97 -3.24 -1.27
CA THR A 359 7.79 -2.88 -2.42
C THR A 359 7.55 -1.43 -2.82
N VAL A 360 8.62 -0.68 -3.12
CA VAL A 360 8.52 0.76 -3.48
C VAL A 360 8.16 0.94 -4.95
N ILE A 361 8.95 0.39 -5.85
CA ILE A 361 8.85 0.59 -7.30
C ILE A 361 8.22 -0.61 -7.97
N THR A 362 7.19 -0.35 -8.77
CA THR A 362 6.58 -1.42 -9.59
C THR A 362 7.60 -2.04 -10.54
N ARG A 363 7.62 -3.37 -10.52
CA ARG A 363 8.40 -4.18 -11.44
C ARG A 363 7.50 -4.76 -12.52
N LEU A 364 7.91 -4.57 -13.77
CA LEU A 364 7.20 -5.10 -14.92
C LEU A 364 8.09 -6.08 -15.70
N PRO A 365 7.51 -7.09 -16.35
CA PRO A 365 8.26 -7.91 -17.30
C PRO A 365 9.05 -7.04 -18.28
N PRO A 366 10.28 -7.39 -18.66
CA PRO A 366 11.18 -6.50 -19.43
C PRO A 366 10.56 -5.94 -20.71
N ARG A 367 9.76 -6.74 -21.44
CA ARG A 367 9.07 -6.28 -22.66
C ARG A 367 7.96 -5.26 -22.35
N ALA A 368 7.23 -5.44 -21.24
CA ALA A 368 6.19 -4.52 -20.79
C ALA A 368 6.81 -3.18 -20.37
N TYR A 369 7.88 -3.23 -19.57
CA TYR A 369 8.64 -2.06 -19.18
C TYR A 369 9.20 -1.29 -20.38
N ALA A 370 9.84 -1.97 -21.33
CA ALA A 370 10.38 -1.34 -22.54
C ALA A 370 9.30 -0.62 -23.35
N GLY A 371 8.11 -1.20 -23.45
CA GLY A 371 6.95 -0.58 -24.08
C GLY A 371 6.48 0.69 -23.37
N LEU A 372 6.29 0.60 -22.05
CA LEU A 372 5.94 1.74 -21.19
C LEU A 372 6.97 2.86 -21.29
N ARG A 373 8.24 2.54 -21.04
CA ARG A 373 9.38 3.46 -21.13
C ARG A 373 9.42 4.21 -22.48
N SER A 374 9.28 3.48 -23.59
CA SER A 374 9.30 4.06 -24.93
C SER A 374 8.12 4.99 -25.17
N ALA A 375 6.92 4.62 -24.73
CA ALA A 375 5.72 5.46 -24.85
C ALA A 375 5.84 6.72 -24.00
N PHE A 376 6.31 6.57 -22.74
CA PHE A 376 6.54 7.68 -21.82
C PHE A 376 7.59 8.65 -22.38
N ALA A 377 8.76 8.15 -22.79
CA ALA A 377 9.85 8.98 -23.32
C ALA A 377 9.45 9.75 -24.58
N ARG A 378 8.69 9.12 -25.50
CA ARG A 378 8.15 9.83 -26.69
C ARG A 378 7.18 10.94 -26.31
N SER A 379 6.36 10.71 -25.29
CA SER A 379 5.43 11.72 -24.81
C SER A 379 6.18 12.90 -24.16
N MET A 380 7.13 12.64 -23.28
CA MET A 380 7.96 13.66 -22.64
C MET A 380 8.79 14.47 -23.65
N GLY A 381 9.26 13.82 -24.73
CA GLY A 381 10.05 14.45 -25.79
C GLY A 381 9.33 15.60 -26.51
N ARG A 382 7.99 15.67 -26.44
CA ARG A 382 7.21 16.78 -27.01
C ARG A 382 7.43 18.13 -26.31
N TYR A 383 7.91 18.10 -25.09
CA TYR A 383 8.14 19.31 -24.27
C TYR A 383 9.61 19.67 -24.13
N GLY A 384 10.51 18.89 -24.72
CA GLY A 384 11.94 19.18 -24.76
C GLY A 384 12.64 19.18 -23.39
N TYR A 385 12.08 18.49 -22.38
CA TYR A 385 12.70 18.38 -21.06
C TYR A 385 14.07 17.71 -21.17
N LYS A 386 15.05 18.29 -20.47
CA LYS A 386 16.40 17.77 -20.41
C LYS A 386 16.43 16.40 -19.72
N ARG A 387 17.18 15.46 -20.29
CA ARG A 387 17.41 14.16 -19.66
C ARG A 387 18.34 14.33 -18.45
N ALA A 388 18.01 13.64 -17.36
CA ALA A 388 18.87 13.50 -16.20
C ALA A 388 19.52 12.10 -16.19
N PRO A 389 20.65 11.92 -15.47
CA PRO A 389 21.24 10.61 -15.24
C PRO A 389 20.25 9.64 -14.58
N ALA A 390 20.47 8.36 -14.78
CA ALA A 390 19.72 7.31 -14.08
C ALA A 390 19.89 7.43 -12.55
N LEU A 391 18.88 7.00 -11.80
CA LEU A 391 18.89 6.93 -10.35
C LEU A 391 18.72 5.46 -9.93
N SER A 392 19.83 4.78 -9.61
CA SER A 392 19.82 3.34 -9.31
C SER A 392 19.07 2.56 -10.41
N ILE A 393 18.01 1.81 -10.06
CA ILE A 393 17.18 1.02 -10.95
C ILE A 393 16.28 1.84 -11.91
N LEU A 394 16.17 3.15 -11.72
CA LEU A 394 15.33 4.04 -12.52
C LEU A 394 16.14 4.67 -13.65
N ASP A 395 15.95 4.21 -14.87
CA ASP A 395 16.77 4.57 -16.02
C ASP A 395 16.23 5.74 -16.88
N THR A 396 15.02 6.19 -16.58
CA THR A 396 14.30 7.18 -17.39
C THR A 396 14.01 8.43 -16.57
N CYS A 397 14.98 9.34 -16.50
CA CYS A 397 14.95 10.53 -15.64
C CYS A 397 15.01 11.83 -16.45
N TYR A 398 14.46 12.89 -15.86
CA TYR A 398 14.36 14.23 -16.42
C TYR A 398 14.79 15.29 -15.40
N ASP A 399 15.37 16.38 -15.89
CA ASP A 399 15.71 17.59 -15.15
C ASP A 399 14.64 18.65 -15.45
N PHE A 400 13.93 19.08 -14.40
CA PHE A 400 12.91 20.12 -14.48
C PHE A 400 13.37 21.47 -13.94
N THR A 401 14.68 21.64 -13.73
CA THR A 401 15.25 22.91 -13.29
C THR A 401 14.93 24.02 -14.29
N GLY A 402 14.51 25.18 -13.78
CA GLY A 402 14.11 26.33 -14.59
C GLY A 402 12.67 26.33 -15.11
N HIS A 403 11.92 25.24 -14.89
CA HIS A 403 10.50 25.21 -15.18
C HIS A 403 9.66 25.59 -13.95
N THR A 404 8.58 26.33 -14.12
CA THR A 404 7.58 26.60 -13.07
C THR A 404 6.49 25.55 -13.06
N THR A 405 6.19 24.99 -14.24
CA THR A 405 5.17 23.96 -14.44
C THR A 405 5.67 22.91 -15.43
N VAL A 406 5.34 21.66 -15.17
CA VAL A 406 5.67 20.53 -16.05
C VAL A 406 4.42 19.76 -16.44
N ARG A 407 4.47 19.17 -17.63
CA ARG A 407 3.44 18.28 -18.15
C ARG A 407 3.95 16.86 -18.17
N ILE A 408 3.27 15.98 -17.45
CA ILE A 408 3.62 14.56 -17.26
C ILE A 408 2.53 13.73 -17.94
N PRO A 409 2.86 12.80 -18.85
CA PRO A 409 1.85 11.96 -19.47
C PRO A 409 1.16 11.11 -18.40
N SER A 410 -0.16 11.02 -18.46
CA SER A 410 -0.92 10.11 -17.58
C SER A 410 -0.50 8.67 -17.84
N VAL A 411 -0.48 7.87 -16.80
CA VAL A 411 -0.27 6.41 -16.88
C VAL A 411 -1.46 5.74 -16.21
N ALA A 412 -2.00 4.71 -16.85
CA ALA A 412 -3.04 3.88 -16.25
C ALA A 412 -2.68 2.40 -16.38
N LEU A 413 -2.93 1.65 -15.32
CA LEU A 413 -2.80 0.20 -15.25
C LEU A 413 -4.12 -0.43 -15.72
N VAL A 414 -4.05 -1.45 -16.56
CA VAL A 414 -5.22 -2.16 -17.09
C VAL A 414 -5.21 -3.58 -16.57
N PHE A 415 -6.26 -3.93 -15.83
CA PHE A 415 -6.41 -5.26 -15.23
C PHE A 415 -7.39 -6.13 -16.00
N ALA A 416 -7.30 -7.43 -15.79
CA ALA A 416 -8.26 -8.41 -16.30
C ALA A 416 -9.70 -8.02 -15.87
N GLY A 417 -10.67 -8.25 -16.75
CA GLY A 417 -12.04 -7.77 -16.54
C GLY A 417 -12.27 -6.32 -16.96
N GLY A 418 -11.23 -5.62 -17.48
CA GLY A 418 -11.36 -4.28 -18.09
C GLY A 418 -11.22 -3.12 -17.09
N ALA A 419 -10.95 -3.37 -15.83
CA ALA A 419 -10.68 -2.29 -14.87
C ALA A 419 -9.42 -1.54 -15.31
N ALA A 420 -9.55 -0.24 -15.57
CA ALA A 420 -8.44 0.66 -15.83
C ALA A 420 -8.31 1.64 -14.67
N VAL A 421 -7.11 1.75 -14.11
CA VAL A 421 -6.80 2.55 -12.92
C VAL A 421 -5.77 3.60 -13.29
N GLY A 422 -6.18 4.86 -13.34
CA GLY A 422 -5.29 6.00 -13.56
C GLY A 422 -4.42 6.25 -12.34
N LEU A 423 -3.16 6.55 -12.57
CA LEU A 423 -2.21 6.88 -11.51
C LEU A 423 -2.14 8.40 -11.33
N ASP A 424 -2.06 8.85 -10.09
CA ASP A 424 -1.64 10.20 -9.77
C ASP A 424 -0.20 10.46 -10.26
N PHE A 425 0.17 11.72 -10.49
CA PHE A 425 1.53 12.05 -10.92
C PHE A 425 2.61 11.54 -9.95
N SER A 426 2.30 11.47 -8.65
CA SER A 426 3.19 10.91 -7.62
C SER A 426 3.34 9.38 -7.72
N GLY A 427 2.43 8.72 -8.42
CA GLY A 427 2.52 7.31 -8.81
C GLY A 427 3.20 7.10 -10.16
N VAL A 428 3.38 8.16 -10.96
CA VAL A 428 4.08 8.11 -12.26
C VAL A 428 5.56 8.48 -12.12
N LEU A 429 5.87 9.46 -11.26
CA LEU A 429 7.24 9.95 -11.05
C LEU A 429 7.74 9.65 -9.65
N TYR A 430 8.99 9.18 -9.57
CA TYR A 430 9.82 9.19 -8.38
C TYR A 430 10.74 10.41 -8.43
N VAL A 431 10.55 11.35 -7.52
CA VAL A 431 11.25 12.63 -7.52
C VAL A 431 12.29 12.66 -6.39
N ALA A 432 13.57 12.52 -6.73
CA ALA A 432 14.65 12.67 -5.77
C ALA A 432 14.97 14.16 -5.55
N LYS A 433 14.95 14.95 -6.61
CA LYS A 433 15.10 16.40 -6.62
C LYS A 433 14.54 16.94 -7.93
N VAL A 434 14.32 18.26 -8.04
CA VAL A 434 13.81 18.88 -9.27
C VAL A 434 14.67 18.56 -10.50
N ALA A 435 15.99 18.50 -10.31
CA ALA A 435 16.95 18.12 -11.36
C ALA A 435 17.00 16.60 -11.65
N GLN A 436 16.24 15.79 -10.93
CA GLN A 436 16.22 14.33 -11.10
C GLN A 436 14.86 13.74 -10.69
N ALA A 437 13.93 13.73 -11.64
CA ALA A 437 12.62 13.11 -11.54
C ALA A 437 12.53 11.95 -12.55
N CYS A 438 12.29 10.75 -12.08
CA CYS A 438 12.39 9.53 -12.86
C CYS A 438 11.02 8.85 -13.02
N LEU A 439 10.78 8.18 -14.16
CA LEU A 439 9.65 7.27 -14.32
C LEU A 439 9.73 6.19 -13.22
N ALA A 440 8.70 6.10 -12.38
CA ALA A 440 8.67 5.27 -11.17
C ALA A 440 8.37 3.80 -11.46
N PHE A 441 8.97 3.23 -12.48
CA PHE A 441 8.85 1.83 -12.89
C PHE A 441 10.23 1.29 -13.24
N ALA A 442 10.42 -0.01 -13.04
CA ALA A 442 11.65 -0.69 -13.43
C ALA A 442 11.31 -2.07 -14.05
N PRO A 443 12.22 -2.65 -14.85
CA PRO A 443 12.04 -4.01 -15.36
C PRO A 443 12.30 -5.05 -14.27
N ASN A 444 11.70 -6.24 -14.41
CA ASN A 444 12.18 -7.46 -13.79
C ASN A 444 13.57 -7.85 -14.32
N GLY A 445 14.28 -8.69 -13.59
CA GLY A 445 15.54 -9.31 -14.05
C GLY A 445 15.31 -10.30 -15.19
N ASP A 446 14.22 -11.06 -15.13
CA ASP A 446 13.81 -12.04 -16.14
C ASP A 446 12.36 -11.83 -16.57
N GLY A 447 12.04 -12.30 -17.77
CA GLY A 447 10.68 -12.31 -18.32
C GLY A 447 9.74 -13.33 -17.66
N ALA A 448 10.28 -14.32 -16.96
CA ALA A 448 9.55 -15.32 -16.18
C ALA A 448 9.25 -14.85 -14.75
N ASP A 449 9.89 -13.78 -14.29
CA ASP A 449 9.63 -13.23 -12.95
C ASP A 449 8.24 -12.62 -12.86
N ALA A 450 7.57 -12.80 -11.71
CA ALA A 450 6.30 -12.15 -11.44
C ALA A 450 6.42 -10.63 -11.47
N GLY A 451 5.45 -9.96 -12.08
CA GLY A 451 5.32 -8.52 -11.90
C GLY A 451 5.05 -8.19 -10.41
N ILE A 452 5.45 -7.00 -9.97
CA ILE A 452 5.15 -6.52 -8.61
C ILE A 452 4.57 -5.12 -8.72
N LEU A 453 3.34 -4.93 -8.27
CA LEU A 453 2.71 -3.60 -8.15
C LEU A 453 3.12 -2.98 -6.80
N GLY A 454 4.12 -2.11 -6.84
CA GLY A 454 4.71 -1.46 -5.68
C GLY A 454 3.88 -0.29 -5.14
N ASN A 455 4.24 0.18 -3.96
CA ASN A 455 3.48 1.18 -3.21
C ASN A 455 3.46 2.57 -3.87
N THR A 456 4.47 2.92 -4.67
CA THR A 456 4.48 4.19 -5.41
C THR A 456 3.28 4.29 -6.36
N GLN A 457 2.90 3.21 -7.05
CA GLN A 457 1.74 3.18 -7.94
C GLN A 457 0.41 3.05 -7.20
N GLN A 458 0.45 2.76 -5.91
CA GLN A 458 -0.74 2.66 -5.07
C GLN A 458 -1.10 3.98 -4.36
N LYS A 459 -0.26 5.01 -4.47
CA LYS A 459 -0.50 6.32 -3.85
C LYS A 459 -1.82 6.91 -4.31
N THR A 460 -2.51 7.60 -3.40
CA THR A 460 -3.81 8.24 -3.58
C THR A 460 -4.97 7.31 -3.92
N LEU A 461 -4.71 6.02 -4.12
CA LEU A 461 -5.75 5.03 -4.36
C LEU A 461 -6.26 4.45 -3.04
N ALA A 462 -7.57 4.36 -2.89
CA ALA A 462 -8.14 3.44 -1.93
C ALA A 462 -7.98 2.01 -2.48
N VAL A 463 -7.01 1.27 -1.96
CA VAL A 463 -6.78 -0.13 -2.31
C VAL A 463 -7.60 -0.99 -1.38
N VAL A 464 -8.52 -1.77 -1.93
CA VAL A 464 -9.51 -2.56 -1.18
C VAL A 464 -9.26 -4.04 -1.42
N TYR A 465 -8.98 -4.77 -0.37
CA TYR A 465 -8.85 -6.23 -0.38
C TYR A 465 -10.17 -6.85 0.10
N ASP A 466 -11.02 -7.23 -0.84
CA ASP A 466 -12.26 -7.98 -0.57
C ASP A 466 -11.94 -9.48 -0.65
N VAL A 467 -11.33 -9.98 0.42
CA VAL A 467 -10.85 -11.36 0.50
C VAL A 467 -12.00 -12.36 0.44
N ALA A 468 -13.15 -12.01 1.02
CA ALA A 468 -14.36 -12.86 1.01
C ALA A 468 -14.87 -13.14 -0.42
N ASN A 469 -14.74 -12.15 -1.33
CA ASN A 469 -15.22 -12.25 -2.71
C ASN A 469 -14.08 -12.44 -3.73
N ASN A 470 -12.86 -12.67 -3.27
CA ASN A 470 -11.66 -12.82 -4.12
C ASN A 470 -11.50 -11.66 -5.12
N LYS A 471 -11.54 -10.42 -4.63
CA LYS A 471 -11.41 -9.21 -5.44
C LYS A 471 -10.47 -8.20 -4.80
N ILE A 472 -9.79 -7.45 -5.66
CA ILE A 472 -9.04 -6.25 -5.28
C ILE A 472 -9.66 -5.06 -6.00
N GLY A 473 -9.97 -4.00 -5.25
CA GLY A 473 -10.56 -2.76 -5.74
C GLY A 473 -9.59 -1.60 -5.67
N PHE A 474 -9.72 -0.69 -6.61
CA PHE A 474 -8.96 0.56 -6.65
C PHE A 474 -9.92 1.74 -6.78
N GLY A 475 -10.02 2.56 -5.77
CA GLY A 475 -10.81 3.79 -5.75
C GLY A 475 -9.90 5.02 -5.93
N ALA A 476 -10.16 5.84 -6.94
CA ALA A 476 -9.41 7.08 -7.13
C ALA A 476 -9.71 8.09 -6.00
N ASN A 477 -8.71 8.95 -5.69
CA ASN A 477 -8.81 9.98 -4.66
C ASN A 477 -9.20 9.42 -3.27
N GLY A 478 -8.62 8.29 -2.90
CA GLY A 478 -8.84 7.65 -1.60
C GLY A 478 -8.32 8.48 -0.43
N CYS A 479 -7.23 9.20 -0.65
CA CYS A 479 -6.64 10.18 0.27
C CYS A 479 -5.82 11.22 -0.52
N SER A 480 -5.47 12.32 0.11
CA SER A 480 -4.72 13.44 -0.48
C SER A 480 -3.20 13.29 -0.25
#